data_9f3a04e0de1c5a2121b0e5b9da2c8b57
#
_entry.id   9f3a04e0de1c5a2121b0e5b9da2c8b57
#
_cell.length_a   1.000
_cell.length_b   1.000
_cell.length_c   1.000
_cell.angle_alpha   90.00
_cell.angle_beta   90.00
_cell.angle_gamma   90.00
#
_symmetry.space_group_name_H-M   'P 1'
#
loop_
_entity.id
_entity.type
_entity.pdbx_description
1 polymer ?
#
loop_
_entity_poly.entity_id
_entity_poly.type
_entity_poly.pdbx_seq_one_letter_code
_entity_poly.pdbx_strand_id
1 'polypeptide(L)'
;VGAFSNLVRSADCDFDSTTSGLTLTEKVLTPTELQVNLQICKKELHSDWEAAQMGFSAYSELPPLFSDFVIARVAAEVASATETSIWSGLAGEGNFNGFVKLATDDSAVVDVTAGTVTAANVITELGKIVDAIPSGVYGADDLIIYVSQNIYRAYIRALGGFGASGLGAN
;
A
#
# COMPACT_ATOMS: atom_id res chain seq x y z
N VAL A 1 -8.01 19.09 7.92
CA VAL A 1 -9.39 19.16 8.43
C VAL A 1 -9.34 19.77 9.80
N GLY A 2 -10.06 20.90 10.02
CA GLY A 2 -10.11 21.56 11.31
C GLY A 2 -11.04 20.81 12.27
N ALA A 3 -10.62 20.67 13.50
CA ALA A 3 -11.46 20.12 14.57
C ALA A 3 -11.99 21.26 15.44
N PHE A 4 -13.28 21.21 15.73
CA PHE A 4 -13.89 22.08 16.72
C PHE A 4 -13.96 21.34 18.06
N SER A 5 -13.51 21.97 19.13
CA SER A 5 -13.63 21.41 20.47
C SER A 5 -14.43 22.38 21.35
N ASN A 6 -15.19 21.85 22.30
CA ASN A 6 -15.90 22.62 23.31
C ASN A 6 -16.89 23.68 22.77
N LEU A 7 -17.57 23.36 21.65
CA LEU A 7 -18.58 24.25 21.04
C LEU A 7 -19.87 24.35 21.87
N VAL A 8 -20.23 23.25 22.54
CA VAL A 8 -21.47 23.15 23.32
C VAL A 8 -21.14 23.39 24.78
N ARG A 9 -21.85 24.35 25.40
CA ARG A 9 -21.75 24.67 26.79
C ARG A 9 -23.14 24.94 27.40
N SER A 10 -23.23 25.03 28.72
CA SER A 10 -24.45 25.41 29.39
C SER A 10 -24.91 26.79 28.93
N ALA A 11 -26.22 26.95 28.73
CA ALA A 11 -26.79 28.26 28.45
C ALA A 11 -26.70 29.13 29.68
N ASP A 12 -26.21 30.35 29.51
CA ASP A 12 -26.18 31.40 30.51
C ASP A 12 -26.85 32.66 29.94
N CYS A 13 -27.19 33.60 30.80
CA CYS A 13 -27.87 34.85 30.37
C CYS A 13 -26.90 35.80 29.65
N ASP A 14 -25.60 35.62 29.83
CA ASP A 14 -24.57 36.44 29.19
C ASP A 14 -24.01 35.79 27.94
N PHE A 15 -23.73 36.60 26.91
CA PHE A 15 -23.04 36.14 25.71
C PHE A 15 -21.54 36.17 25.94
N ASP A 16 -20.99 35.00 26.16
CA ASP A 16 -19.55 34.75 26.11
C ASP A 16 -19.15 33.99 24.85
N SER A 17 -18.26 34.54 24.06
CA SER A 17 -17.75 33.80 22.89
C SER A 17 -16.95 32.60 23.34
N THR A 18 -17.24 31.43 22.76
CA THR A 18 -16.41 30.24 22.96
C THR A 18 -15.04 30.48 22.34
N THR A 19 -14.00 30.40 23.16
CA THR A 19 -12.59 30.53 22.70
C THR A 19 -12.05 29.29 22.06
N SER A 20 -12.92 28.36 21.67
CA SER A 20 -12.49 27.15 20.91
C SER A 20 -12.03 27.56 19.51
N GLY A 21 -10.74 27.62 19.33
CA GLY A 21 -10.16 27.93 18.03
C GLY A 21 -10.40 26.82 17.01
N LEU A 22 -10.72 27.21 15.79
CA LEU A 22 -10.58 26.33 14.64
C LEU A 22 -9.08 26.17 14.39
N THR A 23 -8.54 24.98 14.62
CA THR A 23 -7.16 24.67 14.23
C THR A 23 -7.16 24.18 12.79
N LEU A 24 -6.64 25.00 11.90
CA LEU A 24 -6.43 24.64 10.50
C LEU A 24 -5.02 24.07 10.36
N THR A 25 -4.93 22.87 9.86
CA THR A 25 -3.65 22.23 9.52
C THR A 25 -3.60 21.97 8.01
N GLU A 26 -2.45 22.20 7.41
CA GLU A 26 -2.20 21.88 6.02
C GLU A 26 -1.10 20.82 5.92
N LYS A 27 -1.18 19.99 4.89
CA LYS A 27 -0.09 19.12 4.47
C LYS A 27 0.28 19.50 3.03
N VAL A 28 1.54 19.82 2.81
CA VAL A 28 2.07 20.18 1.50
C VAL A 28 2.59 18.90 0.84
N LEU A 29 2.10 18.61 -0.36
CA LEU A 29 2.63 17.54 -1.20
C LEU A 29 3.82 18.09 -1.98
N THR A 30 5.00 17.55 -1.73
CA THR A 30 6.21 17.90 -2.45
C THR A 30 6.53 16.78 -3.43
N PRO A 31 6.39 17.00 -4.76
CA PRO A 31 6.75 15.99 -5.74
C PRO A 31 8.26 15.78 -5.75
N THR A 32 8.68 14.53 -5.97
CA THR A 32 10.08 14.16 -6.14
C THR A 32 10.29 13.77 -7.59
N GLU A 33 11.28 14.37 -8.24
CA GLU A 33 11.66 14.01 -9.60
C GLU A 33 12.53 12.76 -9.57
N LEU A 34 12.16 11.78 -10.38
CA LEU A 34 12.90 10.54 -10.56
C LEU A 34 13.35 10.42 -12.01
N GLN A 35 14.52 9.85 -12.23
CA GLN A 35 15.06 9.64 -13.57
C GLN A 35 15.63 8.23 -13.69
N VAL A 36 15.60 7.69 -14.89
CA VAL A 36 16.25 6.43 -15.22
C VAL A 36 17.35 6.70 -16.24
N ASN A 37 18.59 6.47 -15.85
CA ASN A 37 19.75 6.56 -16.71
C ASN A 37 20.33 5.17 -16.90
N LEU A 38 20.18 4.60 -18.08
CA LEU A 38 20.60 3.24 -18.38
C LEU A 38 21.62 3.23 -19.52
N GLN A 39 22.77 2.65 -19.24
CA GLN A 39 23.75 2.28 -20.25
C GLN A 39 23.67 0.77 -20.48
N ILE A 40 23.36 0.35 -21.70
CA ILE A 40 23.14 -1.05 -22.03
C ILE A 40 24.28 -1.59 -22.88
N CYS A 41 24.88 -2.70 -22.45
CA CYS A 41 25.74 -3.48 -23.30
C CYS A 41 24.90 -4.32 -24.25
N LYS A 42 24.91 -3.96 -25.54
CA LYS A 42 24.09 -4.61 -26.57
C LYS A 42 24.33 -6.11 -26.66
N LYS A 43 25.57 -6.55 -26.40
CA LYS A 43 25.95 -7.97 -26.46
C LYS A 43 25.27 -8.82 -25.38
N GLU A 44 25.04 -8.27 -24.19
CA GLU A 44 24.43 -9.00 -23.07
C GLU A 44 22.92 -9.20 -23.26
N LEU A 45 22.25 -8.20 -23.83
CA LEU A 45 20.81 -8.25 -24.08
C LEU A 45 20.43 -8.92 -25.40
N HIS A 46 21.39 -9.14 -26.29
CA HIS A 46 21.12 -9.73 -27.58
C HIS A 46 20.61 -11.17 -27.48
N SER A 47 21.18 -11.95 -26.58
CA SER A 47 20.73 -13.31 -26.31
C SER A 47 19.31 -13.40 -25.74
N ASP A 48 18.96 -12.50 -24.85
CA ASP A 48 17.62 -12.44 -24.27
C ASP A 48 16.58 -11.99 -25.31
N TRP A 49 16.94 -11.06 -26.16
CA TRP A 49 16.10 -10.61 -27.26
C TRP A 49 15.91 -11.69 -28.32
N GLU A 50 16.97 -12.40 -28.70
CA GLU A 50 16.89 -13.54 -29.61
C GLU A 50 16.04 -14.67 -29.01
N ALA A 51 16.20 -14.96 -27.73
CA ALA A 51 15.39 -15.99 -27.05
C ALA A 51 13.90 -15.59 -27.03
N ALA A 52 13.60 -14.30 -26.81
CA ALA A 52 12.24 -13.77 -26.91
C ALA A 52 11.69 -13.85 -28.33
N GLN A 53 12.54 -13.68 -29.36
CA GLN A 53 12.14 -13.82 -30.76
C GLN A 53 11.84 -15.27 -31.16
N MET A 54 12.53 -16.24 -30.58
CA MET A 54 12.25 -17.64 -30.85
C MET A 54 10.91 -18.10 -30.26
N GLY A 55 10.41 -17.44 -29.20
CA GLY A 55 9.12 -17.68 -28.59
C GLY A 55 8.89 -19.12 -28.13
N PHE A 56 7.80 -19.32 -27.39
CA PHE A 56 7.33 -20.66 -27.00
C PHE A 56 6.41 -21.29 -28.05
N SER A 57 5.99 -20.53 -29.06
CA SER A 57 5.09 -20.99 -30.11
C SER A 57 5.37 -20.25 -31.42
N ALA A 58 5.20 -20.96 -32.55
CA ALA A 58 5.25 -20.34 -33.87
C ALA A 58 4.24 -19.23 -34.13
N TYR A 59 3.29 -19.05 -33.21
CA TYR A 59 2.23 -18.02 -33.28
C TYR A 59 2.45 -16.87 -32.30
N SER A 60 3.58 -16.82 -31.58
CA SER A 60 3.88 -15.70 -30.69
C SER A 60 4.24 -14.46 -31.49
N GLU A 61 3.49 -13.38 -31.30
CA GLU A 61 3.87 -12.08 -31.83
C GLU A 61 5.02 -11.50 -31.01
N LEU A 62 6.07 -11.08 -31.68
CA LEU A 62 7.30 -10.60 -31.08
C LEU A 62 7.44 -9.10 -31.29
N PRO A 63 8.06 -8.35 -30.33
CA PRO A 63 8.42 -6.97 -30.57
C PRO A 63 9.32 -6.86 -31.81
N PRO A 64 8.91 -6.11 -32.85
CA PRO A 64 9.63 -6.11 -34.14
C PRO A 64 11.00 -5.44 -34.06
N LEU A 65 11.24 -4.63 -33.01
CA LEU A 65 12.47 -3.86 -32.84
C LEU A 65 13.10 -4.14 -31.47
N PHE A 66 14.41 -4.23 -31.45
CA PHE A 66 15.19 -4.36 -30.21
C PHE A 66 14.96 -3.20 -29.24
N SER A 67 14.77 -1.99 -29.75
CA SER A 67 14.43 -0.82 -28.95
C SER A 67 13.14 -1.00 -28.16
N ASP A 68 12.10 -1.55 -28.77
CA ASP A 68 10.82 -1.76 -28.15
C ASP A 68 10.90 -2.81 -27.03
N PHE A 69 11.68 -3.87 -27.25
CA PHE A 69 11.99 -4.87 -26.23
C PHE A 69 12.67 -4.24 -25.00
N VAL A 70 13.69 -3.41 -25.24
CA VAL A 70 14.41 -2.74 -24.14
C VAL A 70 13.51 -1.77 -23.39
N ILE A 71 12.72 -0.95 -24.10
CA ILE A 71 11.80 -0.01 -23.49
C ILE A 71 10.75 -0.75 -22.64
N ALA A 72 10.17 -1.82 -23.16
CA ALA A 72 9.20 -2.62 -22.42
C ALA A 72 9.79 -3.22 -21.13
N ARG A 73 11.02 -3.74 -21.20
CA ARG A 73 11.72 -4.29 -20.03
C ARG A 73 12.03 -3.22 -18.99
N VAL A 74 12.53 -2.07 -19.41
CA VAL A 74 12.79 -0.94 -18.51
C VAL A 74 11.51 -0.42 -17.89
N ALA A 75 10.43 -0.28 -18.66
CA ALA A 75 9.14 0.16 -18.15
C ALA A 75 8.58 -0.81 -17.08
N ALA A 76 8.72 -2.11 -17.28
CA ALA A 76 8.31 -3.11 -16.29
C ALA A 76 9.10 -3.00 -14.99
N GLU A 77 10.43 -2.78 -15.07
CA GLU A 77 11.29 -2.60 -13.91
C GLU A 77 10.97 -1.31 -13.16
N VAL A 78 10.75 -0.20 -13.87
CA VAL A 78 10.32 1.07 -13.29
C VAL A 78 8.98 0.94 -12.59
N ALA A 79 8.01 0.25 -13.19
CA ALA A 79 6.72 0.01 -12.57
C ALA A 79 6.85 -0.80 -11.27
N SER A 80 7.65 -1.86 -11.27
CA SER A 80 7.92 -2.69 -10.08
C SER A 80 8.62 -1.90 -8.97
N ALA A 81 9.62 -1.10 -9.32
CA ALA A 81 10.35 -0.25 -8.36
C ALA A 81 9.43 0.83 -7.77
N THR A 82 8.58 1.44 -8.61
CA THR A 82 7.61 2.45 -8.18
C THR A 82 6.58 1.84 -7.21
N GLU A 83 6.03 0.68 -7.54
CA GLU A 83 5.08 -0.02 -6.65
C GLU A 83 5.73 -0.35 -5.29
N THR A 84 6.97 -0.84 -5.30
CA THR A 84 7.72 -1.08 -4.06
C THR A 84 7.93 0.20 -3.26
N SER A 85 8.25 1.31 -3.93
CA SER A 85 8.46 2.61 -3.29
C SER A 85 7.18 3.18 -2.70
N ILE A 86 6.03 2.99 -3.34
CA ILE A 86 4.72 3.43 -2.84
C ILE A 86 4.43 2.80 -1.47
N TRP A 87 4.72 1.52 -1.30
CA TRP A 87 4.42 0.82 -0.05
C TRP A 87 5.53 0.96 1.00
N SER A 88 6.77 0.68 0.65
CA SER A 88 7.90 0.55 1.58
C SER A 88 9.11 1.42 1.27
N GLY A 89 8.98 2.37 0.37
CA GLY A 89 10.07 3.28 0.02
C GLY A 89 10.54 4.11 1.21
N LEU A 90 11.84 4.39 1.23
CA LEU A 90 12.47 5.33 2.12
C LEU A 90 13.10 6.44 1.28
N ALA A 91 12.90 7.69 1.64
CA ALA A 91 13.48 8.82 0.92
C ALA A 91 15.00 8.68 0.84
N GLY A 92 15.54 8.81 -0.37
CA GLY A 92 16.96 8.65 -0.68
C GLY A 92 17.13 8.68 -2.19
N GLU A 93 18.29 8.22 -2.68
CA GLU A 93 18.56 8.18 -4.12
C GLU A 93 17.55 7.26 -4.84
N GLY A 94 16.73 7.85 -5.71
CA GLY A 94 15.76 7.11 -6.52
C GLY A 94 14.49 6.65 -5.83
N ASN A 95 14.24 7.08 -4.58
CA ASN A 95 13.06 6.68 -3.82
C ASN A 95 12.40 7.87 -3.08
N PHE A 96 11.14 7.66 -2.71
CA PHE A 96 10.37 8.56 -1.84
C PHE A 96 9.82 7.78 -0.65
N ASN A 97 9.35 8.48 0.40
CA ASN A 97 8.74 7.81 1.55
C ASN A 97 7.41 7.16 1.17
N GLY A 98 7.35 5.85 1.33
CA GLY A 98 6.16 5.06 1.09
C GLY A 98 5.15 5.10 2.25
N PHE A 99 3.98 4.52 2.04
CA PHE A 99 2.89 4.53 3.02
C PHE A 99 3.28 3.97 4.38
N VAL A 100 4.07 2.89 4.43
CA VAL A 100 4.51 2.30 5.70
C VAL A 100 5.37 3.28 6.50
N LYS A 101 6.31 3.97 5.84
CA LYS A 101 7.15 4.98 6.50
C LYS A 101 6.33 6.16 7.00
N LEU A 102 5.42 6.68 6.16
CA LEU A 102 4.54 7.80 6.54
C LEU A 102 3.61 7.44 7.69
N ALA A 103 3.08 6.21 7.69
CA ALA A 103 2.24 5.73 8.79
C ALA A 103 3.03 5.57 10.10
N THR A 104 4.26 5.07 10.03
CA THR A 104 5.13 4.92 11.22
C THR A 104 5.54 6.27 11.82
N ASP A 105 5.73 7.30 10.98
CA ASP A 105 6.14 8.63 11.44
C ASP A 105 4.96 9.47 11.96
N ASP A 106 3.73 9.12 11.61
CA ASP A 106 2.54 9.89 12.01
C ASP A 106 2.00 9.38 13.36
N SER A 107 2.20 10.17 14.41
CA SER A 107 1.72 9.86 15.76
C SER A 107 0.18 9.79 15.90
N ALA A 108 -0.57 10.19 14.88
CA ALA A 108 -2.03 10.04 14.84
C ALA A 108 -2.48 8.67 14.34
N VAL A 109 -1.56 7.88 13.80
CA VAL A 109 -1.81 6.50 13.37
C VAL A 109 -1.78 5.58 14.59
N VAL A 110 -2.77 4.69 14.68
CA VAL A 110 -2.82 3.69 15.75
C VAL A 110 -1.97 2.49 15.35
N ASP A 111 -0.82 2.33 16.00
CA ASP A 111 0.06 1.19 15.79
C ASP A 111 -0.42 -0.02 16.58
N VAL A 112 -0.62 -1.12 15.88
CA VAL A 112 -0.99 -2.41 16.47
C VAL A 112 0.19 -3.38 16.39
N THR A 113 0.67 -3.83 17.55
CA THR A 113 1.74 -4.82 17.59
C THR A 113 1.22 -6.18 17.15
N ALA A 114 1.74 -6.67 16.03
CA ALA A 114 1.43 -7.98 15.49
C ALA A 114 2.60 -8.96 15.68
N GLY A 115 2.27 -10.23 15.88
CA GLY A 115 3.24 -11.32 15.80
C GLY A 115 3.45 -11.79 14.35
N THR A 116 4.32 -12.78 14.17
CA THR A 116 4.47 -13.44 12.87
C THR A 116 3.15 -14.11 12.46
N VAL A 117 2.58 -13.68 11.34
CA VAL A 117 1.27 -14.15 10.87
C VAL A 117 1.41 -15.51 10.19
N THR A 118 0.61 -16.46 10.64
CA THR A 118 0.47 -17.82 10.10
C THR A 118 -1.00 -18.15 9.87
N ALA A 119 -1.31 -19.26 9.18
CA ALA A 119 -2.69 -19.69 9.03
C ALA A 119 -3.40 -20.01 10.37
N ALA A 120 -2.64 -20.31 11.43
CA ALA A 120 -3.20 -20.64 12.74
C ALA A 120 -3.61 -19.39 13.54
N ASN A 121 -2.96 -18.25 13.35
CA ASN A 121 -3.17 -17.04 14.15
C ASN A 121 -3.67 -15.83 13.36
N VAL A 122 -3.78 -15.92 12.05
CA VAL A 122 -4.13 -14.79 11.18
C VAL A 122 -5.45 -14.12 11.58
N ILE A 123 -6.45 -14.89 11.99
CA ILE A 123 -7.75 -14.35 12.41
C ILE A 123 -7.58 -13.53 13.70
N THR A 124 -6.79 -14.02 14.65
CA THR A 124 -6.49 -13.30 15.90
C THR A 124 -5.70 -12.02 15.64
N GLU A 125 -4.70 -12.08 14.75
CA GLU A 125 -3.89 -10.92 14.42
C GLU A 125 -4.69 -9.84 13.65
N LEU A 126 -5.56 -10.24 12.72
CA LEU A 126 -6.48 -9.32 12.06
C LEU A 126 -7.54 -8.78 13.03
N GLY A 127 -7.98 -9.60 13.99
CA GLY A 127 -8.89 -9.16 15.04
C GLY A 127 -8.33 -7.99 15.87
N LYS A 128 -7.04 -8.01 16.21
CA LYS A 128 -6.39 -6.89 16.91
C LYS A 128 -6.49 -5.56 16.13
N ILE A 129 -6.39 -5.62 14.79
CA ILE A 129 -6.55 -4.43 13.94
C ILE A 129 -7.99 -3.93 13.99
N VAL A 130 -8.96 -4.82 13.88
CA VAL A 130 -10.38 -4.48 13.94
C VAL A 130 -10.75 -3.90 15.29
N ASP A 131 -10.24 -4.47 16.39
CA ASP A 131 -10.48 -4.00 17.76
C ASP A 131 -9.85 -2.62 18.03
N ALA A 132 -8.78 -2.29 17.30
CA ALA A 132 -8.10 -0.99 17.41
C ALA A 132 -8.79 0.13 16.63
N ILE A 133 -9.78 -0.18 15.79
CA ILE A 133 -10.51 0.83 15.00
C ILE A 133 -11.34 1.71 15.94
N PRO A 134 -11.16 3.04 15.92
CA PRO A 134 -11.98 3.94 16.74
C PRO A 134 -13.47 3.83 16.41
N SER A 135 -14.32 3.83 17.43
CA SER A 135 -15.77 3.69 17.29
C SER A 135 -16.42 4.72 16.36
N GLY A 136 -15.82 5.90 16.23
CA GLY A 136 -16.32 6.96 15.34
C GLY A 136 -16.17 6.68 13.85
N VAL A 137 -15.30 5.73 13.46
CA VAL A 137 -15.09 5.33 12.06
C VAL A 137 -15.45 3.87 11.81
N TYR A 138 -15.74 3.13 12.88
CA TYR A 138 -16.16 1.75 12.78
C TYR A 138 -17.53 1.65 12.08
N GLY A 139 -17.58 0.90 10.99
CA GLY A 139 -18.81 0.77 10.19
C GLY A 139 -18.95 1.83 9.08
N ALA A 140 -17.94 2.64 8.82
CA ALA A 140 -17.93 3.49 7.64
C ALA A 140 -17.85 2.62 6.36
N ASP A 141 -18.64 2.98 5.34
CA ASP A 141 -18.75 2.20 4.10
C ASP A 141 -17.44 2.14 3.29
N ASP A 142 -16.51 3.07 3.55
CA ASP A 142 -15.21 3.18 2.89
C ASP A 142 -14.05 2.59 3.71
N LEU A 143 -14.35 1.90 4.81
CA LEU A 143 -13.34 1.23 5.63
C LEU A 143 -12.78 -0.01 4.93
N ILE A 144 -11.50 0.03 4.60
CA ILE A 144 -10.80 -1.03 3.86
C ILE A 144 -9.54 -1.45 4.60
N ILE A 145 -9.30 -2.76 4.70
CA ILE A 145 -8.06 -3.33 5.25
C ILE A 145 -7.18 -3.80 4.10
N TYR A 146 -6.04 -3.15 3.92
CA TYR A 146 -5.03 -3.58 2.95
C TYR A 146 -4.10 -4.60 3.59
N VAL A 147 -3.97 -5.75 2.95
CA VAL A 147 -3.12 -6.84 3.41
C VAL A 147 -2.21 -7.35 2.30
N SER A 148 -1.05 -7.88 2.68
CA SER A 148 -0.17 -8.54 1.71
C SER A 148 -0.79 -9.85 1.20
N GLN A 149 -0.37 -10.28 0.02
CA GLN A 149 -0.84 -11.52 -0.59
C GLN A 149 -0.59 -12.76 0.31
N ASN A 150 0.49 -12.75 1.08
CA ASN A 150 0.82 -13.85 2.00
C ASN A 150 -0.18 -13.92 3.18
N ILE A 151 -0.56 -12.77 3.74
CA ILE A 151 -1.57 -12.68 4.81
C ILE A 151 -2.94 -13.10 4.25
N TYR A 152 -3.30 -12.65 3.07
CA TYR A 152 -4.55 -13.08 2.41
C TYR A 152 -4.61 -14.60 2.22
N ARG A 153 -3.53 -15.21 1.73
CA ARG A 153 -3.45 -16.67 1.59
C ARG A 153 -3.55 -17.40 2.93
N ALA A 154 -2.92 -16.86 3.99
CA ALA A 154 -3.03 -17.41 5.33
C ALA A 154 -4.47 -17.34 5.84
N TYR A 155 -5.16 -16.21 5.61
CA TYR A 155 -6.57 -16.02 5.96
C TYR A 155 -7.48 -17.02 5.24
N ILE A 156 -7.35 -17.19 3.92
CA ILE A 156 -8.14 -18.18 3.17
C ILE A 156 -7.92 -19.61 3.68
N ARG A 157 -6.67 -19.96 4.04
CA ARG A 157 -6.37 -21.27 4.66
C ARG A 157 -7.01 -21.42 6.05
N ALA A 158 -6.99 -20.38 6.86
CA ALA A 158 -7.62 -20.37 8.17
C ALA A 158 -9.14 -20.56 8.08
N LEU A 159 -9.77 -20.01 7.03
CA LEU A 159 -11.19 -20.21 6.76
C LEU A 159 -11.53 -21.57 6.10
N GLY A 160 -10.52 -22.45 5.92
CA GLY A 160 -10.73 -23.75 5.29
C GLY A 160 -11.00 -23.70 3.78
N GLY A 161 -10.62 -22.63 3.09
CA GLY A 161 -10.93 -22.38 1.68
C GLY A 161 -10.39 -23.41 0.68
N PHE A 162 -9.57 -24.34 1.12
CA PHE A 162 -9.02 -25.44 0.30
C PHE A 162 -9.32 -26.83 0.88
N GLY A 163 -10.08 -26.95 1.95
CA GLY A 163 -10.41 -28.22 2.60
C GLY A 163 -11.85 -28.67 2.36
N ALA A 164 -12.10 -29.97 2.50
CA ALA A 164 -13.42 -30.56 2.43
C ALA A 164 -14.39 -30.03 3.50
N SER A 165 -13.86 -29.40 4.55
CA SER A 165 -14.64 -28.82 5.64
C SER A 165 -15.29 -27.49 5.31
N GLY A 166 -14.92 -26.83 4.23
CA GLY A 166 -15.53 -25.61 3.73
C GLY A 166 -15.59 -24.44 4.74
N LEU A 167 -16.00 -23.29 4.25
CA LEU A 167 -16.38 -22.14 5.06
C LEU A 167 -17.63 -22.50 5.90
N GLY A 168 -17.51 -22.55 7.20
CA GLY A 168 -18.63 -22.79 8.09
C GLY A 168 -18.63 -24.15 8.80
N ALA A 169 -17.52 -24.86 8.80
CA ALA A 169 -17.35 -26.10 9.57
C ALA A 169 -16.94 -25.85 11.05
N ASN A 170 -17.43 -24.79 11.67
CA ASN A 170 -17.40 -24.58 13.11
C ASN A 170 -18.80 -24.47 13.66
#